data_9ce2f49b2c01d4e3526871e76cde5023
#
_entry.id   9ce2f49b2c01d4e3526871e76cde5023
#
_cell.length_a   1.000
_cell.length_b   1.000
_cell.length_c   1.000
_cell.angle_alpha   90.00
_cell.angle_beta   90.00
_cell.angle_gamma   90.00
#
_symmetry.space_group_name_H-M   'P 1'
#
loop_
_entity.id
_entity.type
_entity.pdbx_description
1 polymer ?
#
loop_
_entity_poly.entity_id
_entity_poly.type
_entity_poly.pdbx_seq_one_letter_code
_entity_poly.pdbx_strand_id
1 'polypeptide(L)'
;LGGTEVELEFTISSNHYRIRRGIKPNIFEIYLNDELLNQDATIADYQKQLEQQILKFNYRSFTQVVILGASTFVPFMELKTAHRREIIEDILDIKVFSVMSMLTKVRIKEMDEQVKDILREIDIVQNKIDTQKDYIEKLSNRSDVEIQSEIEKIETNKNAIDKYNTHIQGLQHQIDKLKETIKDKDGVSSKVDKLGNFQAQFQSKLKECNKHQKFYEDNDNCPTCQQVLSNKQILIADNNKQLMKWNQALEDVQKEIQMLSGRLSKIQSIEQDMRTTEIDIAKFGQSKVELNNINTKLAHKIEELKKQSSEDGEALGKLNQLESDYKDKENTKLIKVEELDYLQAAKTMLMDSGIKTKVIKQYLPIINQLINKYLASMDFFVNFKLDGEFKETIRSRYRDEFTYASFSEGEKMRINLALLFTWRAIAKMKNSISCNLLMLDEIFDSSLDGQGTDDFLKILNTLENENIFIISHKTDMIADRFKNVIKYEKVGNFTKVVE
;
A
#
# COMPACT_ATOMS: atom_id res chain seq x y z
N LEU A 1 19.52 28.93 -36.52
CA LEU A 1 19.86 28.55 -35.16
C LEU A 1 20.23 27.07 -35.17
N GLY A 2 21.49 26.73 -34.78
CA GLY A 2 21.96 25.37 -34.62
C GLY A 2 21.14 24.59 -33.57
N GLY A 3 21.32 23.28 -33.53
CA GLY A 3 20.65 22.42 -32.55
C GLY A 3 20.99 22.82 -31.11
N THR A 4 20.11 22.44 -30.19
CA THR A 4 20.35 22.58 -28.74
C THR A 4 20.71 21.23 -28.20
N GLU A 5 21.78 21.14 -27.42
CA GLU A 5 22.21 19.93 -26.74
C GLU A 5 22.44 20.18 -25.26
N VAL A 6 22.06 19.24 -24.43
CA VAL A 6 22.31 19.24 -23.00
C VAL A 6 22.97 17.90 -22.65
N GLU A 7 24.04 17.97 -21.88
CA GLU A 7 24.74 16.81 -21.35
C GLU A 7 24.70 16.87 -19.82
N LEU A 8 24.46 15.73 -19.19
CA LEU A 8 24.44 15.57 -17.74
C LEU A 8 25.24 14.34 -17.35
N GLU A 9 26.20 14.51 -16.46
CA GLU A 9 26.98 13.43 -15.87
C GLU A 9 26.66 13.26 -14.40
N PHE A 10 26.51 12.01 -13.97
CA PHE A 10 26.27 11.67 -12.57
C PHE A 10 26.75 10.25 -12.26
N THR A 11 26.94 9.96 -10.98
CA THR A 11 27.37 8.64 -10.50
C THR A 11 26.32 8.04 -9.59
N ILE A 12 26.00 6.78 -9.79
CA ILE A 12 25.17 5.98 -8.88
C ILE A 12 26.00 4.79 -8.41
N SER A 13 26.30 4.73 -7.12
CA SER A 13 27.23 3.74 -6.54
C SER A 13 28.59 3.77 -7.23
N SER A 14 28.97 2.74 -7.95
CA SER A 14 30.22 2.64 -8.72
C SER A 14 30.07 2.95 -10.20
N ASN A 15 28.87 3.19 -10.69
CA ASN A 15 28.57 3.37 -12.10
C ASN A 15 28.52 4.86 -12.45
N HIS A 16 29.25 5.24 -13.48
CA HIS A 16 29.23 6.57 -14.07
C HIS A 16 28.26 6.62 -15.23
N TYR A 17 27.31 7.53 -15.20
CA TYR A 17 26.31 7.74 -16.24
C TYR A 17 26.52 9.09 -16.88
N ARG A 18 26.39 9.14 -18.22
CA ARG A 18 26.35 10.36 -19.02
C ARG A 18 25.15 10.31 -19.92
N ILE A 19 24.31 11.34 -19.85
CA ILE A 19 23.09 11.46 -20.65
C ILE A 19 23.24 12.65 -21.55
N ARG A 20 23.00 12.44 -22.86
CA ARG A 20 22.98 13.50 -23.88
C ARG A 20 21.58 13.64 -24.44
N ARG A 21 21.04 14.83 -24.44
CA ARG A 21 19.76 15.18 -25.07
C ARG A 21 19.90 16.35 -26.00
N GLY A 22 19.32 16.26 -27.18
CA GLY A 22 19.37 17.32 -28.17
C GLY A 22 18.06 17.50 -28.93
N ILE A 23 17.91 18.74 -29.47
CA ILE A 23 16.84 19.11 -30.39
C ILE A 23 17.48 19.63 -31.66
N LYS A 24 17.19 19.01 -32.81
CA LYS A 24 17.75 19.33 -34.13
C LYS A 24 19.27 19.20 -34.18
N PRO A 25 19.80 17.94 -34.21
CA PRO A 25 19.07 16.65 -34.28
C PRO A 25 18.44 16.23 -32.98
N ASN A 26 17.44 15.36 -33.06
CA ASN A 26 16.82 14.78 -31.87
C ASN A 26 17.75 13.66 -31.35
N ILE A 27 18.43 13.95 -30.23
CA ILE A 27 19.40 13.05 -29.58
C ILE A 27 18.83 12.65 -28.23
N PHE A 28 18.92 11.36 -27.91
CA PHE A 28 18.74 10.86 -26.56
C PHE A 28 19.64 9.63 -26.40
N GLU A 29 20.78 9.82 -25.78
CA GLU A 29 21.82 8.81 -25.57
C GLU A 29 22.07 8.69 -24.06
N ILE A 30 22.24 7.45 -23.62
CA ILE A 30 22.60 7.11 -22.25
C ILE A 30 23.87 6.26 -22.30
N TYR A 31 24.92 6.74 -21.65
CA TYR A 31 26.19 6.05 -21.51
C TYR A 31 26.33 5.53 -20.09
N LEU A 32 26.87 4.34 -19.95
CA LEU A 32 27.26 3.69 -18.70
C LEU A 32 28.77 3.40 -18.76
N ASN A 33 29.55 4.06 -17.90
CA ASN A 33 31.02 3.91 -17.86
C ASN A 33 31.64 4.15 -19.25
N ASP A 34 31.20 5.19 -19.96
CA ASP A 34 31.57 5.59 -21.31
C ASP A 34 31.09 4.66 -22.44
N GLU A 35 30.41 3.57 -22.15
CA GLU A 35 29.79 2.71 -23.15
C GLU A 35 28.34 3.13 -23.40
N LEU A 36 27.98 3.33 -24.67
CA LEU A 36 26.61 3.63 -25.06
C LEU A 36 25.70 2.44 -24.78
N LEU A 37 24.66 2.63 -23.97
CA LEU A 37 23.65 1.59 -23.75
C LEU A 37 22.90 1.31 -25.05
N ASN A 38 22.60 0.02 -25.29
CA ASN A 38 21.96 -0.42 -26.51
C ASN A 38 20.66 0.35 -26.80
N GLN A 39 20.51 0.82 -28.04
CA GLN A 39 19.45 1.74 -28.48
C GLN A 39 18.48 1.07 -29.46
N ASP A 40 18.11 -0.20 -29.24
CA ASP A 40 17.15 -0.93 -30.10
C ASP A 40 15.69 -0.61 -29.79
N ALA A 41 15.40 0.29 -28.82
CA ALA A 41 14.08 0.64 -28.37
C ALA A 41 13.68 2.07 -28.76
N THR A 42 12.42 2.45 -28.50
CA THR A 42 11.93 3.81 -28.77
C THR A 42 12.45 4.81 -27.71
N ILE A 43 12.45 6.12 -28.03
CA ILE A 43 12.78 7.19 -27.07
C ILE A 43 11.94 7.10 -25.78
N ALA A 44 10.66 6.68 -25.93
CA ALA A 44 9.78 6.50 -24.79
C ALA A 44 10.21 5.33 -23.89
N ASP A 45 10.78 4.28 -24.45
CA ASP A 45 11.27 3.13 -23.69
C ASP A 45 12.58 3.51 -22.97
N TYR A 46 13.45 4.28 -23.62
CA TYR A 46 14.66 4.84 -22.97
C TYR A 46 14.31 5.75 -21.81
N GLN A 47 13.28 6.58 -21.96
CA GLN A 47 12.81 7.42 -20.85
C GLN A 47 12.35 6.55 -19.68
N LYS A 48 11.60 5.48 -19.94
CA LYS A 48 11.20 4.53 -18.89
C LYS A 48 12.39 3.81 -18.28
N GLN A 49 13.36 3.40 -19.07
CA GLN A 49 14.58 2.76 -18.58
C GLN A 49 15.35 3.71 -17.66
N LEU A 50 15.52 4.97 -18.07
CA LEU A 50 16.15 5.99 -17.27
C LEU A 50 15.42 6.18 -15.93
N GLU A 51 14.11 6.37 -15.95
CA GLU A 51 13.32 6.64 -14.77
C GLU A 51 13.19 5.43 -13.84
N GLN A 52 12.95 4.23 -14.39
CA GLN A 52 12.59 3.04 -13.60
C GLN A 52 13.78 2.18 -13.21
N GLN A 53 14.80 2.09 -14.07
CA GLN A 53 15.94 1.20 -13.84
C GLN A 53 17.17 1.92 -13.33
N ILE A 54 17.48 3.09 -13.89
CA ILE A 54 18.69 3.85 -13.55
C ILE A 54 18.40 4.76 -12.36
N LEU A 55 17.48 5.72 -12.50
CA LEU A 55 17.17 6.70 -11.46
C LEU A 55 16.25 6.16 -10.37
N LYS A 56 15.45 5.14 -10.68
CA LYS A 56 14.45 4.51 -9.80
C LYS A 56 13.36 5.45 -9.30
N PHE A 57 13.13 6.57 -9.97
CA PHE A 57 12.04 7.50 -9.71
C PHE A 57 11.59 8.21 -10.98
N ASN A 58 10.33 8.63 -11.01
CA ASN A 58 9.75 9.31 -12.14
C ASN A 58 9.96 10.84 -12.05
N TYR A 59 9.66 11.55 -13.15
CA TYR A 59 9.78 13.01 -13.23
C TYR A 59 9.03 13.74 -12.12
N ARG A 60 7.83 13.27 -11.74
CA ARG A 60 7.02 13.90 -10.69
C ARG A 60 7.67 13.81 -9.32
N SER A 61 8.19 12.64 -8.97
CA SER A 61 8.93 12.45 -7.70
C SER A 61 10.24 13.22 -7.71
N PHE A 62 10.91 13.28 -8.87
CA PHE A 62 12.12 14.08 -9.06
C PHE A 62 11.86 15.56 -8.76
N THR A 63 10.82 16.16 -9.34
CA THR A 63 10.50 17.57 -9.11
C THR A 63 10.13 17.87 -7.66
N GLN A 64 9.61 16.91 -6.90
CA GLN A 64 9.26 17.12 -5.49
C GLN A 64 10.47 17.01 -4.53
N VAL A 65 11.57 16.42 -4.99
CA VAL A 65 12.76 16.15 -4.16
C VAL A 65 13.96 17.03 -4.58
N VAL A 66 14.04 17.40 -5.86
CA VAL A 66 15.22 18.05 -6.43
C VAL A 66 14.96 19.48 -6.86
N ILE A 67 13.76 19.81 -7.32
CA ILE A 67 13.47 21.12 -7.93
C ILE A 67 12.33 21.80 -7.16
N LEU A 68 12.50 23.10 -6.88
CA LEU A 68 11.43 23.95 -6.36
C LEU A 68 11.44 25.28 -7.11
N GLY A 69 10.26 25.78 -7.49
CA GLY A 69 10.07 27.11 -8.05
C GLY A 69 9.97 27.19 -9.56
N ALA A 70 10.45 26.22 -10.33
CA ALA A 70 10.35 26.22 -11.79
C ALA A 70 8.88 26.32 -12.27
N SER A 71 8.66 26.91 -13.44
CA SER A 71 7.31 27.10 -14.02
C SER A 71 6.52 25.80 -14.21
N THR A 72 7.19 24.66 -14.23
CA THR A 72 6.60 23.32 -14.34
C THR A 72 6.38 22.63 -12.98
N PHE A 73 6.84 23.25 -11.88
CA PHE A 73 6.68 22.71 -10.54
C PHE A 73 5.23 22.89 -10.07
N VAL A 74 4.61 21.80 -9.68
CA VAL A 74 3.29 21.81 -9.00
C VAL A 74 3.52 21.46 -7.54
N PRO A 75 3.16 22.33 -6.59
CA PRO A 75 3.31 22.05 -5.17
C PRO A 75 2.65 20.71 -4.77
N PHE A 76 3.30 19.98 -3.86
CA PHE A 76 2.78 18.68 -3.40
C PHE A 76 1.32 18.78 -2.93
N MET A 77 0.96 19.83 -2.23
CA MET A 77 -0.39 20.05 -1.72
C MET A 77 -1.43 20.40 -2.79
N GLU A 78 -1.02 20.77 -3.99
CA GLU A 78 -1.90 21.02 -5.13
C GLU A 78 -2.09 19.79 -6.03
N LEU A 79 -1.25 18.77 -5.83
CA LEU A 79 -1.36 17.51 -6.54
C LEU A 79 -2.63 16.73 -6.10
N LYS A 80 -3.20 15.98 -7.05
CA LYS A 80 -4.27 15.02 -6.73
C LYS A 80 -3.76 13.95 -5.77
N THR A 81 -4.61 13.45 -4.88
CA THR A 81 -4.27 12.43 -3.86
C THR A 81 -3.52 11.22 -4.43
N ALA A 82 -3.93 10.73 -5.60
CA ALA A 82 -3.23 9.61 -6.26
C ALA A 82 -1.77 9.95 -6.61
N HIS A 83 -1.49 11.18 -7.05
CA HIS A 83 -0.14 11.63 -7.36
C HIS A 83 0.70 11.86 -6.09
N ARG A 84 0.10 12.39 -5.03
CA ARG A 84 0.76 12.51 -3.72
C ARG A 84 1.21 11.13 -3.22
N ARG A 85 0.31 10.14 -3.35
CA ARG A 85 0.59 8.76 -2.97
C ARG A 85 1.73 8.16 -3.78
N GLU A 86 1.73 8.34 -5.09
CA GLU A 86 2.80 7.86 -5.99
C GLU A 86 4.17 8.40 -5.57
N ILE A 87 4.27 9.70 -5.28
CA ILE A 87 5.51 10.33 -4.81
C ILE A 87 6.00 9.71 -3.50
N ILE A 88 5.09 9.50 -2.54
CA ILE A 88 5.44 8.91 -1.26
C ILE A 88 5.85 7.44 -1.41
N GLU A 89 5.19 6.69 -2.30
CA GLU A 89 5.58 5.32 -2.62
C GLU A 89 6.99 5.26 -3.23
N ASP A 90 7.35 6.23 -4.05
CA ASP A 90 8.71 6.37 -4.60
C ASP A 90 9.73 6.70 -3.52
N ILE A 91 9.45 7.73 -2.71
CA ILE A 91 10.34 8.18 -1.65
C ILE A 91 10.57 7.08 -0.59
N LEU A 92 9.54 6.30 -0.27
CA LEU A 92 9.63 5.18 0.67
C LEU A 92 10.19 3.89 0.05
N ASP A 93 10.44 3.87 -1.27
CA ASP A 93 10.88 2.68 -2.03
C ASP A 93 9.93 1.48 -1.86
N ILE A 94 8.64 1.75 -1.90
CA ILE A 94 7.60 0.72 -1.75
C ILE A 94 6.85 0.40 -3.05
N LYS A 95 7.32 0.91 -4.18
CA LYS A 95 6.81 0.58 -5.51
C LYS A 95 6.87 -0.92 -5.84
N VAL A 96 7.81 -1.64 -5.22
CA VAL A 96 7.92 -3.08 -5.35
C VAL A 96 6.58 -3.79 -5.07
N PHE A 97 5.80 -3.31 -4.10
CA PHE A 97 4.47 -3.88 -3.81
C PHE A 97 3.46 -3.63 -4.93
N SER A 98 3.58 -2.54 -5.68
CA SER A 98 2.76 -2.27 -6.86
C SER A 98 3.09 -3.24 -8.00
N VAL A 99 4.37 -3.50 -8.23
CA VAL A 99 4.84 -4.50 -9.21
C VAL A 99 4.40 -5.90 -8.79
N MET A 100 4.60 -6.27 -7.52
CA MET A 100 4.12 -7.55 -6.98
C MET A 100 2.61 -7.70 -7.15
N SER A 101 1.82 -6.65 -6.89
CA SER A 101 0.36 -6.65 -7.08
C SER A 101 -0.01 -6.89 -8.55
N MET A 102 0.70 -6.28 -9.48
CA MET A 102 0.48 -6.48 -10.92
C MET A 102 0.80 -7.92 -11.33
N LEU A 103 1.96 -8.45 -10.91
CA LEU A 103 2.36 -9.83 -11.20
C LEU A 103 1.39 -10.84 -10.58
N THR A 104 0.94 -10.59 -9.35
CA THR A 104 -0.05 -11.44 -8.67
C THR A 104 -1.37 -11.46 -9.43
N LYS A 105 -1.84 -10.33 -9.98
CA LYS A 105 -3.06 -10.28 -10.81
C LYS A 105 -2.92 -11.12 -12.09
N VAL A 106 -1.77 -11.05 -12.75
CA VAL A 106 -1.50 -11.89 -13.94
C VAL A 106 -1.53 -13.37 -13.56
N ARG A 107 -0.83 -13.71 -12.46
CA ARG A 107 -0.76 -15.09 -11.98
C ARG A 107 -2.10 -15.65 -11.55
N ILE A 108 -2.96 -14.84 -10.92
CA ILE A 108 -4.34 -15.23 -10.59
C ILE A 108 -5.13 -15.56 -11.85
N LYS A 109 -5.01 -14.72 -12.90
CA LYS A 109 -5.72 -14.97 -14.15
C LYS A 109 -5.28 -16.28 -14.82
N GLU A 110 -3.99 -16.51 -14.88
CA GLU A 110 -3.43 -17.77 -15.40
C GLU A 110 -3.91 -18.99 -14.60
N MET A 111 -3.91 -18.88 -13.27
CA MET A 111 -4.35 -19.94 -12.38
C MET A 111 -5.86 -20.21 -12.51
N ASP A 112 -6.66 -19.15 -12.62
CA ASP A 112 -8.11 -19.25 -12.82
C ASP A 112 -8.46 -19.96 -14.14
N GLU A 113 -7.69 -19.71 -15.20
CA GLU A 113 -7.80 -20.43 -16.47
C GLU A 113 -7.42 -21.91 -16.31
N GLN A 114 -6.33 -22.23 -15.61
CA GLN A 114 -5.93 -23.62 -15.32
C GLN A 114 -7.01 -24.37 -14.53
N VAL A 115 -7.61 -23.72 -13.51
CA VAL A 115 -8.71 -24.34 -12.73
C VAL A 115 -9.91 -24.62 -13.63
N LYS A 116 -10.28 -23.68 -14.51
CA LYS A 116 -11.38 -23.90 -15.48
C LYS A 116 -11.12 -25.05 -16.44
N ASP A 117 -9.89 -25.16 -16.91
CA ASP A 117 -9.51 -26.25 -17.82
C ASP A 117 -9.58 -27.61 -17.13
N ILE A 118 -9.07 -27.71 -15.89
CA ILE A 118 -9.18 -28.93 -15.05
C ILE A 118 -10.65 -29.29 -14.81
N LEU A 119 -11.52 -28.31 -14.53
CA LEU A 119 -12.95 -28.54 -14.35
C LEU A 119 -13.59 -29.15 -15.60
N ARG A 120 -13.27 -28.61 -16.80
CA ARG A 120 -13.74 -29.20 -18.06
C ARG A 120 -13.24 -30.62 -18.27
N GLU A 121 -11.97 -30.90 -17.93
CA GLU A 121 -11.43 -32.23 -18.01
C GLU A 121 -12.10 -33.22 -17.05
N ILE A 122 -12.43 -32.75 -15.83
CA ILE A 122 -13.20 -33.53 -14.85
C ILE A 122 -14.58 -33.88 -15.42
N ASP A 123 -15.29 -32.91 -16.00
CA ASP A 123 -16.61 -33.12 -16.62
C ASP A 123 -16.55 -34.15 -17.76
N ILE A 124 -15.50 -34.07 -18.59
CA ILE A 124 -15.29 -35.04 -19.69
C ILE A 124 -15.05 -36.45 -19.15
N VAL A 125 -14.20 -36.58 -18.12
CA VAL A 125 -13.94 -37.89 -17.51
C VAL A 125 -15.18 -38.43 -16.81
N GLN A 126 -15.94 -37.58 -16.11
CA GLN A 126 -17.21 -37.97 -15.49
C GLN A 126 -18.21 -38.51 -16.54
N ASN A 127 -18.40 -37.81 -17.65
CA ASN A 127 -19.26 -38.27 -18.74
C ASN A 127 -18.80 -39.61 -19.31
N LYS A 128 -17.49 -39.85 -19.41
CA LYS A 128 -16.93 -41.15 -19.86
C LYS A 128 -17.22 -42.25 -18.82
N ILE A 129 -17.10 -41.96 -17.53
CA ILE A 129 -17.42 -42.85 -16.46
C ILE A 129 -18.90 -43.28 -16.52
N ASP A 130 -19.80 -42.30 -16.70
CA ASP A 130 -21.24 -42.56 -16.78
C ASP A 130 -21.57 -43.42 -18.02
N THR A 131 -20.99 -43.09 -19.17
CA THR A 131 -21.13 -43.86 -20.40
C THR A 131 -20.60 -45.30 -20.24
N GLN A 132 -19.44 -45.45 -19.59
CA GLN A 132 -18.86 -46.81 -19.33
C GLN A 132 -19.68 -47.61 -18.35
N LYS A 133 -20.30 -46.96 -17.35
CA LYS A 133 -21.25 -47.61 -16.44
C LYS A 133 -22.50 -48.13 -17.14
N ASP A 134 -23.08 -47.29 -18.02
CA ASP A 134 -24.22 -47.70 -18.85
C ASP A 134 -23.90 -48.91 -19.74
N TYR A 135 -22.66 -48.92 -20.28
CA TYR A 135 -22.18 -50.05 -21.08
C TYR A 135 -22.04 -51.33 -20.25
N ILE A 136 -21.44 -51.25 -19.05
CA ILE A 136 -21.31 -52.36 -18.10
C ILE A 136 -22.68 -52.87 -17.65
N GLU A 137 -23.64 -51.98 -17.37
CA GLU A 137 -25.01 -52.34 -17.00
C GLU A 137 -25.70 -53.14 -18.11
N LYS A 138 -25.52 -52.74 -19.36
CA LYS A 138 -26.06 -53.46 -20.53
C LYS A 138 -25.43 -54.85 -20.70
N LEU A 139 -24.18 -55.05 -20.36
CA LEU A 139 -23.49 -56.33 -20.37
C LEU A 139 -23.91 -57.22 -19.17
N SER A 140 -24.10 -56.60 -17.97
CA SER A 140 -24.38 -57.31 -16.72
C SER A 140 -25.78 -57.90 -16.61
N ASN A 141 -26.71 -57.53 -17.52
CA ASN A 141 -28.02 -58.19 -17.59
C ASN A 141 -27.94 -59.70 -17.87
N ARG A 142 -26.74 -60.31 -17.84
CA ARG A 142 -26.52 -61.72 -18.15
C ARG A 142 -26.03 -62.62 -17.01
N SER A 143 -25.68 -62.13 -15.84
CA SER A 143 -25.41 -63.04 -14.72
C SER A 143 -25.17 -62.29 -13.40
N ASP A 144 -25.78 -62.85 -12.40
CA ASP A 144 -25.30 -63.10 -11.05
C ASP A 144 -25.57 -62.05 -9.96
N VAL A 145 -26.41 -62.54 -9.04
CA VAL A 145 -26.85 -61.89 -7.79
C VAL A 145 -25.64 -61.33 -6.96
N GLU A 146 -24.46 -61.99 -7.07
CA GLU A 146 -23.27 -61.53 -6.34
C GLU A 146 -22.67 -60.22 -6.88
N ILE A 147 -22.59 -60.12 -8.19
CA ILE A 147 -22.07 -58.90 -8.86
C ILE A 147 -23.01 -57.72 -8.57
N GLN A 148 -24.31 -57.97 -8.62
CA GLN A 148 -25.34 -56.99 -8.33
C GLN A 148 -25.20 -56.47 -6.86
N SER A 149 -24.90 -57.36 -5.93
CA SER A 149 -24.70 -57.02 -4.50
C SER A 149 -23.49 -56.07 -4.29
N GLU A 150 -22.39 -56.29 -5.01
CA GLU A 150 -21.20 -55.42 -4.88
C GLU A 150 -21.42 -54.07 -5.59
N ILE A 151 -22.20 -54.05 -6.69
CA ILE A 151 -22.61 -52.80 -7.36
C ILE A 151 -23.51 -51.95 -6.45
N GLU A 152 -24.46 -52.59 -5.74
CA GLU A 152 -25.34 -51.91 -4.75
C GLU A 152 -24.53 -51.26 -3.62
N LYS A 153 -23.43 -51.92 -3.17
CA LYS A 153 -22.52 -51.33 -2.17
C LYS A 153 -21.82 -50.10 -2.67
N ILE A 154 -21.34 -50.13 -3.94
CA ILE A 154 -20.72 -48.96 -4.58
C ILE A 154 -21.69 -47.77 -4.67
N GLU A 155 -22.94 -48.04 -5.01
CA GLU A 155 -24.01 -47.04 -5.11
C GLU A 155 -24.37 -46.46 -3.72
N THR A 156 -24.42 -47.31 -2.70
CA THR A 156 -24.60 -46.87 -1.30
C THR A 156 -23.48 -45.92 -0.85
N ASN A 157 -22.23 -46.26 -1.19
CA ASN A 157 -21.09 -45.40 -0.89
C ASN A 157 -21.14 -44.07 -1.65
N LYS A 158 -21.58 -44.04 -2.92
CA LYS A 158 -21.78 -42.81 -3.68
C LYS A 158 -22.84 -41.92 -3.04
N ASN A 159 -23.96 -42.48 -2.64
CA ASN A 159 -25.00 -41.76 -1.92
C ASN A 159 -24.50 -41.16 -0.59
N ALA A 160 -23.56 -41.84 0.09
CA ALA A 160 -22.93 -41.31 1.28
C ALA A 160 -21.99 -40.13 0.95
N ILE A 161 -21.25 -40.21 -0.17
CA ILE A 161 -20.39 -39.14 -0.66
C ILE A 161 -21.22 -37.89 -1.00
N ASP A 162 -22.36 -38.05 -1.64
CA ASP A 162 -23.27 -36.95 -1.97
C ASP A 162 -23.86 -36.29 -0.72
N LYS A 163 -24.16 -37.07 0.31
CA LYS A 163 -24.55 -36.55 1.62
C LYS A 163 -23.42 -35.69 2.23
N TYR A 164 -22.18 -36.18 2.15
CA TYR A 164 -21.03 -35.37 2.60
C TYR A 164 -20.86 -34.09 1.80
N ASN A 165 -21.04 -34.12 0.48
CA ASN A 165 -21.01 -32.95 -0.36
C ASN A 165 -22.07 -31.92 0.07
N THR A 166 -23.30 -32.36 0.28
CA THR A 166 -24.38 -31.47 0.73
C THR A 166 -24.09 -30.88 2.12
N HIS A 167 -23.51 -31.72 3.02
CA HIS A 167 -23.15 -31.27 4.36
C HIS A 167 -22.06 -30.23 4.34
N ILE A 168 -21.01 -30.45 3.52
CA ILE A 168 -19.93 -29.48 3.27
C ILE A 168 -20.48 -28.16 2.74
N GLN A 169 -21.40 -28.23 1.75
CA GLN A 169 -22.03 -27.01 1.22
C GLN A 169 -22.83 -26.27 2.30
N GLY A 170 -23.53 -27.01 3.17
CA GLY A 170 -24.24 -26.43 4.31
C GLY A 170 -23.30 -25.68 5.26
N LEU A 171 -22.17 -26.28 5.60
CA LEU A 171 -21.15 -25.71 6.47
C LEU A 171 -20.48 -24.49 5.82
N GLN A 172 -20.20 -24.54 4.51
CA GLN A 172 -19.71 -23.39 3.77
C GLN A 172 -20.66 -22.21 3.81
N HIS A 173 -21.96 -22.48 3.61
CA HIS A 173 -22.98 -21.43 3.73
C HIS A 173 -23.06 -20.84 5.16
N GLN A 174 -22.85 -21.68 6.20
CA GLN A 174 -22.73 -21.17 7.57
C GLN A 174 -21.54 -20.25 7.74
N ILE A 175 -20.37 -20.62 7.18
CA ILE A 175 -19.19 -19.77 7.16
C ILE A 175 -19.49 -18.44 6.46
N ASP A 176 -20.15 -18.47 5.32
CA ASP A 176 -20.50 -17.25 4.58
C ASP A 176 -21.46 -16.35 5.38
N LYS A 177 -22.44 -16.93 6.06
CA LYS A 177 -23.30 -16.20 7.00
C LYS A 177 -22.51 -15.59 8.16
N LEU A 178 -21.61 -16.36 8.75
CA LEU A 178 -20.75 -15.87 9.83
C LEU A 178 -19.84 -14.72 9.34
N LYS A 179 -19.26 -14.85 8.14
CA LYS A 179 -18.50 -13.77 7.48
C LYS A 179 -19.33 -12.50 7.34
N GLU A 180 -20.58 -12.65 6.92
CA GLU A 180 -21.50 -11.51 6.77
C GLU A 180 -21.75 -10.80 8.12
N THR A 181 -21.85 -11.56 9.21
CA THR A 181 -22.09 -10.98 10.55
C THR A 181 -20.90 -10.22 11.11
N ILE A 182 -19.71 -10.43 10.57
CA ILE A 182 -18.47 -9.76 10.99
C ILE A 182 -17.91 -8.79 9.94
N LYS A 183 -18.70 -8.44 8.92
CA LYS A 183 -18.32 -7.47 7.88
C LYS A 183 -17.89 -6.11 8.44
N ASP A 184 -18.43 -5.77 9.59
CA ASP A 184 -18.12 -4.54 10.30
C ASP A 184 -16.76 -4.56 11.02
N LYS A 185 -16.04 -5.70 11.01
CA LYS A 185 -14.77 -5.89 11.73
C LYS A 185 -13.78 -4.73 11.51
N ASP A 186 -13.48 -4.45 10.24
CA ASP A 186 -12.50 -3.41 9.88
C ASP A 186 -13.01 -2.01 10.30
N GLY A 187 -14.32 -1.81 10.15
CA GLY A 187 -14.97 -0.58 10.62
C GLY A 187 -14.89 -0.41 12.12
N VAL A 188 -15.18 -1.47 12.88
CA VAL A 188 -15.11 -1.48 14.34
C VAL A 188 -13.67 -1.31 14.81
N SER A 189 -12.72 -2.05 14.22
CA SER A 189 -11.30 -1.94 14.54
C SER A 189 -10.79 -0.51 14.28
N SER A 190 -11.08 0.02 13.09
CA SER A 190 -10.68 1.41 12.74
C SER A 190 -11.30 2.45 13.66
N LYS A 191 -12.53 2.23 14.14
CA LYS A 191 -13.17 3.13 15.11
C LYS A 191 -12.50 3.04 16.48
N VAL A 192 -12.16 1.84 16.94
CA VAL A 192 -11.41 1.66 18.20
C VAL A 192 -10.08 2.39 18.15
N ASP A 193 -9.34 2.23 17.04
CA ASP A 193 -8.06 2.91 16.84
C ASP A 193 -8.21 4.44 16.84
N LYS A 194 -9.24 4.96 16.15
CA LYS A 194 -9.54 6.39 16.14
C LYS A 194 -9.91 6.92 17.53
N LEU A 195 -10.76 6.18 18.22
CA LEU A 195 -11.17 6.55 19.60
C LEU A 195 -9.99 6.47 20.56
N GLY A 196 -9.09 5.48 20.39
CA GLY A 196 -7.84 5.40 21.13
C GLY A 196 -6.94 6.62 20.92
N ASN A 197 -6.89 7.11 19.68
CA ASN A 197 -6.19 8.36 19.36
C ASN A 197 -6.86 9.58 20.01
N PHE A 198 -8.19 9.65 20.00
CA PHE A 198 -8.92 10.71 20.71
C PHE A 198 -8.72 10.62 22.23
N GLN A 199 -8.75 9.42 22.77
CA GLN A 199 -8.46 9.19 24.20
C GLN A 199 -7.08 9.74 24.57
N ALA A 200 -6.05 9.43 23.77
CA ALA A 200 -4.69 9.94 23.98
C ALA A 200 -4.63 11.48 23.87
N GLN A 201 -5.34 12.05 22.90
CA GLN A 201 -5.44 13.50 22.74
C GLN A 201 -6.12 14.18 23.92
N PHE A 202 -7.26 13.63 24.38
CA PHE A 202 -7.98 14.20 25.53
C PHE A 202 -7.17 14.07 26.82
N GLN A 203 -6.47 12.94 27.01
CA GLN A 203 -5.53 12.78 28.11
C GLN A 203 -4.39 13.81 28.06
N SER A 204 -3.86 14.11 26.85
CA SER A 204 -2.85 15.15 26.67
C SER A 204 -3.39 16.52 27.02
N LYS A 205 -4.63 16.84 26.56
CA LYS A 205 -5.30 18.10 26.88
C LYS A 205 -5.60 18.25 28.36
N LEU A 206 -6.00 17.17 29.02
CA LEU A 206 -6.18 17.16 30.48
C LEU A 206 -4.87 17.44 31.21
N LYS A 207 -3.75 16.82 30.75
CA LYS A 207 -2.43 17.10 31.31
C LYS A 207 -2.03 18.57 31.14
N GLU A 208 -2.33 19.14 29.97
CA GLU A 208 -2.06 20.55 29.67
C GLU A 208 -2.91 21.48 30.57
N CYS A 209 -4.20 21.21 30.64
CA CYS A 209 -5.11 21.97 31.54
C CYS A 209 -4.68 21.87 33.03
N ASN A 210 -4.26 20.66 33.46
CA ASN A 210 -3.76 20.48 34.83
C ASN A 210 -2.43 21.24 35.06
N LYS A 211 -1.55 21.33 34.04
CA LYS A 211 -0.35 22.18 34.13
C LYS A 211 -0.70 23.66 34.23
N HIS A 212 -1.68 24.12 33.42
CA HIS A 212 -2.16 25.49 33.48
C HIS A 212 -2.81 25.78 34.82
N GLN A 213 -3.61 24.83 35.34
CA GLN A 213 -4.23 24.97 36.67
C GLN A 213 -3.17 25.22 37.72
N LYS A 214 -2.16 24.34 37.77
CA LYS A 214 -1.05 24.47 38.72
C LYS A 214 -0.27 25.76 38.51
N PHE A 215 -0.01 26.14 37.24
CA PHE A 215 0.68 27.40 36.95
C PHE A 215 -0.09 28.62 37.47
N TYR A 216 -1.42 28.69 37.30
CA TYR A 216 -2.24 29.79 37.79
C TYR A 216 -2.40 29.73 39.31
N GLU A 217 -2.42 28.56 39.91
CA GLU A 217 -2.49 28.42 41.38
C GLU A 217 -1.18 28.87 42.03
N ASP A 218 -0.04 28.46 41.50
CA ASP A 218 1.28 28.68 42.09
C ASP A 218 1.86 30.09 41.81
N ASN A 219 1.33 30.86 40.85
CA ASN A 219 1.90 32.16 40.46
C ASN A 219 0.84 33.29 40.54
N ASP A 220 1.20 34.38 41.19
CA ASP A 220 0.43 35.61 41.14
C ASP A 220 0.93 36.58 40.07
N ASN A 221 2.18 36.46 39.69
CA ASN A 221 2.80 37.19 38.58
C ASN A 221 3.32 36.21 37.55
N CYS A 222 3.28 36.56 36.27
CA CYS A 222 3.87 35.76 35.22
C CYS A 222 5.41 35.65 35.41
N PRO A 223 5.96 34.47 35.57
CA PRO A 223 7.41 34.30 35.79
C PRO A 223 8.27 34.75 34.61
N THR A 224 7.68 34.87 33.42
CA THR A 224 8.39 35.28 32.21
C THR A 224 8.39 36.78 31.97
N CYS A 225 7.27 37.45 32.17
CA CYS A 225 7.14 38.90 31.89
C CYS A 225 6.89 39.76 33.16
N GLN A 226 6.84 39.15 34.35
CA GLN A 226 6.62 39.77 35.68
C GLN A 226 5.34 40.58 35.83
N GLN A 227 4.42 40.53 34.85
CA GLN A 227 3.13 41.20 34.97
C GLN A 227 2.21 40.45 35.91
N VAL A 228 1.44 41.23 36.69
CA VAL A 228 0.41 40.68 37.59
C VAL A 228 -0.67 39.98 36.76
N LEU A 229 -1.02 38.76 37.13
CA LEU A 229 -2.12 37.99 36.54
C LEU A 229 -3.48 38.56 37.06
N SER A 230 -3.85 39.77 36.61
CA SER A 230 -5.01 40.53 37.10
C SER A 230 -6.35 39.78 36.91
N ASN A 231 -6.40 38.78 36.07
CA ASN A 231 -7.60 37.96 35.80
C ASN A 231 -7.45 36.50 36.23
N LYS A 232 -6.56 36.21 37.20
CA LYS A 232 -6.22 34.85 37.67
C LYS A 232 -7.47 33.99 37.95
N GLN A 233 -8.46 34.53 38.68
CA GLN A 233 -9.68 33.79 39.00
C GLN A 233 -10.53 33.44 37.77
N ILE A 234 -10.57 34.30 36.77
CA ILE A 234 -11.27 34.06 35.51
C ILE A 234 -10.55 32.96 34.74
N LEU A 235 -9.22 33.01 34.69
CA LEU A 235 -8.39 32.02 34.00
C LEU A 235 -8.51 30.63 34.65
N ILE A 236 -8.55 30.58 36.00
CA ILE A 236 -8.79 29.34 36.74
C ILE A 236 -10.21 28.81 36.47
N ALA A 237 -11.23 29.67 36.47
CA ALA A 237 -12.59 29.25 36.19
C ALA A 237 -12.77 28.72 34.76
N ASP A 238 -12.16 29.37 33.78
CA ASP A 238 -12.17 28.93 32.40
C ASP A 238 -11.41 27.61 32.21
N ASN A 239 -10.25 27.47 32.87
CA ASN A 239 -9.48 26.22 32.82
C ASN A 239 -10.27 25.07 33.50
N ASN A 240 -10.95 25.32 34.62
CA ASN A 240 -11.83 24.33 35.26
C ASN A 240 -12.97 23.88 34.33
N LYS A 241 -13.58 24.81 33.61
CA LYS A 241 -14.61 24.50 32.63
C LYS A 241 -14.06 23.60 31.49
N GLN A 242 -12.83 23.86 31.07
CA GLN A 242 -12.14 23.01 30.08
C GLN A 242 -11.81 21.64 30.66
N LEU A 243 -11.33 21.54 31.89
CA LEU A 243 -11.09 20.28 32.58
C LEU A 243 -12.35 19.42 32.65
N MET A 244 -13.50 20.02 33.05
CA MET A 244 -14.77 19.29 33.03
C MET A 244 -15.15 18.79 31.66
N LYS A 245 -15.00 19.63 30.63
CA LYS A 245 -15.29 19.27 29.25
C LYS A 245 -14.44 18.09 28.76
N TRP A 246 -13.14 18.14 29.00
CA TRP A 246 -12.23 17.06 28.55
C TRP A 246 -12.39 15.78 29.36
N ASN A 247 -12.73 15.89 30.67
CA ASN A 247 -13.07 14.72 31.47
C ASN A 247 -14.32 14.02 30.93
N GLN A 248 -15.38 14.80 30.65
CA GLN A 248 -16.60 14.23 30.07
C GLN A 248 -16.33 13.57 28.72
N ALA A 249 -15.61 14.27 27.84
CA ALA A 249 -15.24 13.70 26.52
C ALA A 249 -14.40 12.42 26.64
N LEU A 250 -13.50 12.36 27.62
CA LEU A 250 -12.71 11.16 27.89
C LEU A 250 -13.58 10.00 28.38
N GLU A 251 -14.52 10.28 29.28
CA GLU A 251 -15.45 9.27 29.77
C GLU A 251 -16.34 8.71 28.66
N ASP A 252 -16.85 9.58 27.79
CA ASP A 252 -17.69 9.18 26.66
C ASP A 252 -16.91 8.30 25.68
N VAL A 253 -15.66 8.70 25.35
CA VAL A 253 -14.77 7.90 24.50
C VAL A 253 -14.43 6.55 25.15
N GLN A 254 -14.19 6.51 26.46
CA GLN A 254 -13.93 5.27 27.18
C GLN A 254 -15.13 4.31 27.14
N LYS A 255 -16.34 4.82 27.33
CA LYS A 255 -17.58 4.03 27.23
C LYS A 255 -17.73 3.44 25.82
N GLU A 256 -17.47 4.24 24.80
CA GLU A 256 -17.59 3.79 23.41
C GLU A 256 -16.50 2.76 23.05
N ILE A 257 -15.27 2.94 23.50
CA ILE A 257 -14.18 1.94 23.35
C ILE A 257 -14.59 0.63 24.02
N GLN A 258 -15.17 0.70 25.22
CA GLN A 258 -15.60 -0.50 25.94
C GLN A 258 -16.70 -1.27 25.18
N MET A 259 -17.68 -0.56 24.61
CA MET A 259 -18.72 -1.17 23.78
C MET A 259 -18.14 -1.82 22.52
N LEU A 260 -17.26 -1.12 21.83
CA LEU A 260 -16.64 -1.62 20.60
C LEU A 260 -15.66 -2.77 20.86
N SER A 261 -14.94 -2.74 21.97
CA SER A 261 -14.09 -3.87 22.41
C SER A 261 -14.94 -5.13 22.68
N GLY A 262 -16.13 -4.95 23.29
CA GLY A 262 -17.10 -6.04 23.45
C GLY A 262 -17.58 -6.60 22.10
N ARG A 263 -17.74 -5.73 21.07
CA ARG A 263 -18.07 -6.17 19.72
C ARG A 263 -16.90 -6.95 19.08
N LEU A 264 -15.66 -6.47 19.24
CA LEU A 264 -14.45 -7.16 18.76
C LEU A 264 -14.28 -8.55 19.39
N SER A 265 -14.53 -8.66 20.70
CA SER A 265 -14.51 -9.97 21.37
C SER A 265 -15.54 -10.94 20.78
N LYS A 266 -16.75 -10.46 20.46
CA LYS A 266 -17.75 -11.28 19.76
C LYS A 266 -17.30 -11.68 18.35
N ILE A 267 -16.67 -10.78 17.63
CA ILE A 267 -16.10 -11.07 16.31
C ILE A 267 -15.03 -12.16 16.41
N GLN A 268 -14.14 -12.08 17.41
CA GLN A 268 -13.12 -13.11 17.65
C GLN A 268 -13.74 -14.49 17.95
N SER A 269 -14.83 -14.53 18.75
CA SER A 269 -15.57 -15.77 18.99
C SER A 269 -16.13 -16.36 17.70
N ILE A 270 -16.74 -15.52 16.84
CA ILE A 270 -17.29 -15.95 15.55
C ILE A 270 -16.16 -16.45 14.63
N GLU A 271 -15.00 -15.81 14.62
CA GLU A 271 -13.84 -16.30 13.87
C GLU A 271 -13.35 -17.67 14.37
N GLN A 272 -13.46 -17.92 15.65
CA GLN A 272 -13.17 -19.23 16.22
C GLN A 272 -14.19 -20.31 15.78
N ASP A 273 -15.48 -19.95 15.79
CA ASP A 273 -16.54 -20.83 15.29
C ASP A 273 -16.37 -21.15 13.79
N MET A 274 -15.93 -20.16 13.00
CA MET A 274 -15.60 -20.38 11.59
C MET A 274 -14.46 -21.39 11.44
N ARG A 275 -13.37 -21.26 12.20
CA ARG A 275 -12.23 -22.19 12.16
C ARG A 275 -12.65 -23.61 12.54
N THR A 276 -13.50 -23.77 13.56
CA THR A 276 -14.02 -25.10 13.92
C THR A 276 -14.86 -25.69 12.79
N THR A 277 -15.68 -24.87 12.14
CA THR A 277 -16.48 -25.28 10.99
C THR A 277 -15.59 -25.68 9.80
N GLU A 278 -14.49 -24.95 9.55
CA GLU A 278 -13.49 -25.29 8.52
C GLU A 278 -12.81 -26.64 8.81
N ILE A 279 -12.51 -26.92 10.07
CA ILE A 279 -11.97 -28.22 10.49
C ILE A 279 -12.97 -29.35 10.20
N ASP A 280 -14.25 -29.13 10.43
CA ASP A 280 -15.27 -30.13 10.15
C ASP A 280 -15.46 -30.37 8.64
N ILE A 281 -15.37 -29.33 7.83
CA ILE A 281 -15.33 -29.45 6.36
C ILE A 281 -14.15 -30.34 5.93
N ALA A 282 -12.97 -30.11 6.51
CA ALA A 282 -11.78 -30.92 6.21
C ALA A 282 -11.99 -32.41 6.59
N LYS A 283 -12.61 -32.71 7.73
CA LYS A 283 -12.94 -34.10 8.16
C LYS A 283 -13.87 -34.79 7.19
N PHE A 284 -14.96 -34.13 6.77
CA PHE A 284 -15.89 -34.70 5.78
C PHE A 284 -15.22 -34.93 4.43
N GLY A 285 -14.30 -34.01 4.03
CA GLY A 285 -13.46 -34.17 2.86
C GLY A 285 -12.61 -35.46 2.91
N GLN A 286 -12.02 -35.74 4.07
CA GLN A 286 -11.23 -36.96 4.29
C GLN A 286 -12.09 -38.23 4.21
N SER A 287 -13.27 -38.24 4.87
CA SER A 287 -14.19 -39.39 4.79
C SER A 287 -14.64 -39.68 3.36
N LYS A 288 -14.84 -38.66 2.54
CA LYS A 288 -15.13 -38.77 1.10
C LYS A 288 -13.99 -39.49 0.34
N VAL A 289 -12.73 -39.13 0.64
CA VAL A 289 -11.56 -39.80 0.03
C VAL A 289 -11.50 -41.28 0.43
N GLU A 290 -11.78 -41.61 1.68
CA GLU A 290 -11.80 -42.99 2.19
C GLU A 290 -12.87 -43.86 1.49
N LEU A 291 -14.10 -43.34 1.34
CA LEU A 291 -15.17 -44.05 0.62
C LEU A 291 -14.82 -44.27 -0.86
N ASN A 292 -14.17 -43.33 -1.52
CA ASN A 292 -13.67 -43.50 -2.89
C ASN A 292 -12.63 -44.64 -2.94
N ASN A 293 -11.74 -44.74 -1.95
CA ASN A 293 -10.78 -45.85 -1.85
C ASN A 293 -11.45 -47.21 -1.68
N ILE A 294 -12.52 -47.26 -0.89
CA ILE A 294 -13.33 -48.49 -0.74
C ILE A 294 -13.99 -48.87 -2.06
N ASN A 295 -14.61 -47.92 -2.77
CA ASN A 295 -15.23 -48.17 -4.07
C ASN A 295 -14.22 -48.70 -5.11
N THR A 296 -12.98 -48.20 -5.08
CA THR A 296 -11.91 -48.73 -5.94
C THR A 296 -11.62 -50.22 -5.60
N LYS A 297 -11.59 -50.59 -4.32
CA LYS A 297 -11.38 -51.99 -3.90
C LYS A 297 -12.56 -52.92 -4.29
N LEU A 298 -13.79 -52.44 -4.14
CA LEU A 298 -14.98 -53.19 -4.57
C LEU A 298 -15.01 -53.40 -6.09
N ALA A 299 -14.63 -52.36 -6.87
CA ALA A 299 -14.51 -52.47 -8.31
C ALA A 299 -13.49 -53.54 -8.73
N HIS A 300 -12.34 -53.63 -8.03
CA HIS A 300 -11.36 -54.69 -8.25
C HIS A 300 -11.95 -56.10 -7.98
N LYS A 301 -12.72 -56.26 -6.90
CA LYS A 301 -13.37 -57.55 -6.59
C LYS A 301 -14.38 -57.95 -7.65
N ILE A 302 -15.17 -56.99 -8.15
CA ILE A 302 -16.11 -57.23 -9.26
C ILE A 302 -15.31 -57.64 -10.53
N GLU A 303 -14.13 -57.04 -10.77
CA GLU A 303 -13.26 -57.38 -11.89
C GLU A 303 -12.77 -58.83 -11.80
N GLU A 304 -12.38 -59.30 -10.60
CA GLU A 304 -11.96 -60.69 -10.39
C GLU A 304 -13.12 -61.67 -10.62
N LEU A 305 -14.31 -61.35 -10.19
CA LEU A 305 -15.52 -62.17 -10.41
C LEU A 305 -15.92 -62.20 -11.90
N LYS A 306 -15.66 -61.15 -12.65
CA LYS A 306 -15.96 -61.03 -14.10
C LYS A 306 -14.86 -61.59 -14.99
N LYS A 307 -13.62 -61.69 -14.54
CA LYS A 307 -12.54 -62.40 -15.25
C LYS A 307 -12.81 -63.87 -15.52
N GLN A 308 -13.86 -64.43 -14.87
CA GLN A 308 -14.35 -65.76 -15.23
C GLN A 308 -15.21 -65.78 -16.50
N SER A 309 -15.64 -64.62 -17.05
CA SER A 309 -16.21 -64.47 -18.39
C SER A 309 -15.40 -63.40 -19.16
N SER A 310 -14.78 -63.78 -20.25
CA SER A 310 -13.61 -63.08 -20.89
C SER A 310 -13.89 -61.72 -21.55
N GLU A 311 -15.10 -61.24 -21.67
CA GLU A 311 -15.43 -59.95 -22.32
C GLU A 311 -15.72 -58.82 -21.33
N ASP A 312 -16.05 -59.16 -20.08
CA ASP A 312 -16.44 -58.16 -19.06
C ASP A 312 -15.22 -57.55 -18.37
N GLY A 313 -14.06 -58.22 -18.36
CA GLY A 313 -12.85 -57.75 -17.68
C GLY A 313 -12.24 -56.49 -18.30
N GLU A 314 -12.29 -56.33 -19.63
CA GLU A 314 -11.76 -55.13 -20.31
C GLU A 314 -12.60 -53.90 -20.07
N ALA A 315 -13.94 -54.02 -20.01
CA ALA A 315 -14.85 -52.95 -19.77
C ALA A 315 -14.70 -52.37 -18.34
N LEU A 316 -14.45 -53.26 -17.37
CA LEU A 316 -14.22 -52.87 -15.96
C LEU A 316 -12.84 -52.22 -15.76
N GLY A 317 -11.81 -52.76 -16.43
CA GLY A 317 -10.48 -52.16 -16.43
C GLY A 317 -10.48 -50.68 -16.95
N LYS A 318 -11.25 -50.40 -17.99
CA LYS A 318 -11.46 -49.06 -18.48
C LYS A 318 -12.16 -48.15 -17.46
N LEU A 319 -13.19 -48.66 -16.75
CA LEU A 319 -13.91 -47.93 -15.70
C LEU A 319 -12.95 -47.53 -14.57
N ASN A 320 -12.18 -48.51 -14.04
CA ASN A 320 -11.23 -48.26 -12.98
C ASN A 320 -10.15 -47.19 -13.36
N GLN A 321 -9.69 -47.25 -14.61
CA GLN A 321 -8.75 -46.24 -15.12
C GLN A 321 -9.37 -44.83 -15.16
N LEU A 322 -10.63 -44.74 -15.63
CA LEU A 322 -11.37 -43.49 -15.64
C LEU A 322 -11.63 -42.92 -14.22
N GLU A 323 -11.99 -43.81 -13.27
CA GLU A 323 -12.21 -43.39 -11.88
C GLU A 323 -10.91 -42.98 -11.17
N SER A 324 -9.78 -43.60 -11.52
CA SER A 324 -8.44 -43.14 -11.07
C SER A 324 -8.08 -41.77 -11.67
N ASP A 325 -8.26 -41.61 -13.00
CA ASP A 325 -8.04 -40.34 -13.69
C ASP A 325 -8.91 -39.21 -13.11
N TYR A 326 -10.17 -39.51 -12.80
CA TYR A 326 -11.07 -38.57 -12.15
C TYR A 326 -10.53 -38.10 -10.80
N LYS A 327 -10.10 -39.02 -9.94
CA LYS A 327 -9.55 -38.75 -8.62
C LYS A 327 -8.29 -37.92 -8.68
N ASP A 328 -7.38 -38.24 -9.62
CA ASP A 328 -6.12 -37.52 -9.81
C ASP A 328 -6.40 -36.07 -10.26
N LYS A 329 -7.37 -35.90 -11.15
CA LYS A 329 -7.81 -34.56 -11.58
C LYS A 329 -8.49 -33.78 -10.45
N GLU A 330 -9.32 -34.42 -9.62
CA GLU A 330 -9.91 -33.79 -8.44
C GLU A 330 -8.83 -33.33 -7.44
N ASN A 331 -7.84 -34.17 -7.17
CA ASN A 331 -6.73 -33.80 -6.31
C ASN A 331 -5.94 -32.61 -6.90
N THR A 332 -5.71 -32.65 -8.21
CA THR A 332 -5.02 -31.54 -8.91
C THR A 332 -5.82 -30.24 -8.82
N LYS A 333 -7.15 -30.33 -8.97
CA LYS A 333 -8.05 -29.18 -8.80
C LYS A 333 -7.94 -28.58 -7.38
N LEU A 334 -7.98 -29.43 -6.36
CA LEU A 334 -7.88 -28.99 -4.96
C LEU A 334 -6.57 -28.22 -4.70
N ILE A 335 -5.43 -28.74 -5.17
CA ILE A 335 -4.13 -28.08 -5.06
C ILE A 335 -4.15 -26.73 -5.76
N LYS A 336 -4.73 -26.68 -6.98
CA LYS A 336 -4.78 -25.43 -7.77
C LYS A 336 -5.71 -24.38 -7.19
N VAL A 337 -6.82 -24.79 -6.60
CA VAL A 337 -7.75 -23.90 -5.88
C VAL A 337 -7.06 -23.33 -4.63
N GLU A 338 -6.36 -24.17 -3.87
CA GLU A 338 -5.60 -23.70 -2.71
C GLU A 338 -4.51 -22.67 -3.10
N GLU A 339 -3.75 -22.95 -4.18
CA GLU A 339 -2.78 -21.99 -4.72
C GLU A 339 -3.47 -20.66 -5.13
N LEU A 340 -4.65 -20.74 -5.73
CA LEU A 340 -5.45 -19.57 -6.12
C LEU A 340 -5.89 -18.75 -4.89
N ASP A 341 -6.31 -19.40 -3.83
CA ASP A 341 -6.72 -18.75 -2.57
C ASP A 341 -5.53 -18.03 -1.92
N TYR A 342 -4.34 -18.63 -1.90
CA TYR A 342 -3.12 -17.94 -1.45
C TYR A 342 -2.80 -16.72 -2.30
N LEU A 343 -2.94 -16.80 -3.62
CA LEU A 343 -2.71 -15.67 -4.51
C LEU A 343 -3.75 -14.55 -4.30
N GLN A 344 -5.01 -14.90 -4.03
CA GLN A 344 -6.06 -13.93 -3.72
C GLN A 344 -5.81 -13.23 -2.37
N ALA A 345 -5.38 -13.96 -1.36
CA ALA A 345 -4.96 -13.41 -0.09
C ALA A 345 -3.77 -12.45 -0.27
N ALA A 346 -2.75 -12.86 -1.03
CA ALA A 346 -1.60 -12.02 -1.36
C ALA A 346 -2.02 -10.75 -2.11
N LYS A 347 -2.92 -10.87 -3.10
CA LYS A 347 -3.50 -9.72 -3.81
C LYS A 347 -4.14 -8.72 -2.85
N THR A 348 -4.94 -9.21 -1.90
CA THR A 348 -5.61 -8.36 -0.91
C THR A 348 -4.59 -7.63 -0.02
N MET A 349 -3.53 -8.31 0.39
CA MET A 349 -2.44 -7.70 1.16
C MET A 349 -1.66 -6.65 0.35
N LEU A 350 -1.50 -6.85 -0.95
CA LEU A 350 -0.76 -5.96 -1.85
C LEU A 350 -1.60 -4.78 -2.38
N MET A 351 -2.92 -4.76 -2.11
CA MET A 351 -3.76 -3.60 -2.44
C MET A 351 -3.30 -2.33 -1.70
N ASP A 352 -3.73 -1.19 -2.19
CA ASP A 352 -3.35 0.10 -1.60
C ASP A 352 -3.75 0.24 -0.14
N SER A 353 -4.86 -0.35 0.28
CA SER A 353 -5.30 -0.44 1.68
C SER A 353 -4.52 -1.43 2.55
N GLY A 354 -3.70 -2.29 1.94
CA GLY A 354 -2.94 -3.35 2.61
C GLY A 354 -1.59 -2.90 3.16
N ILE A 355 -0.54 -3.63 2.79
CA ILE A 355 0.84 -3.43 3.28
C ILE A 355 1.34 -2.01 3.01
N LYS A 356 1.10 -1.46 1.80
CA LYS A 356 1.55 -0.12 1.45
C LYS A 356 1.05 0.93 2.44
N THR A 357 -0.24 0.91 2.75
CA THR A 357 -0.83 1.83 3.74
C THR A 357 -0.27 1.60 5.14
N LYS A 358 0.01 0.35 5.53
CA LYS A 358 0.64 0.08 6.84
C LYS A 358 2.05 0.68 6.90
N VAL A 359 2.85 0.51 5.86
CA VAL A 359 4.19 1.10 5.79
C VAL A 359 4.11 2.63 5.83
N ILE A 360 3.26 3.23 5.01
CA ILE A 360 3.07 4.69 5.00
C ILE A 360 2.70 5.22 6.39
N LYS A 361 1.74 4.56 7.07
CA LYS A 361 1.32 4.96 8.42
C LYS A 361 2.43 4.92 9.46
N GLN A 362 3.41 4.05 9.31
CA GLN A 362 4.59 4.02 10.20
C GLN A 362 5.50 5.24 10.00
N TYR A 363 5.58 5.79 8.78
CA TYR A 363 6.40 6.96 8.48
C TYR A 363 5.67 8.29 8.69
N LEU A 364 4.33 8.32 8.72
CA LEU A 364 3.56 9.55 8.92
C LEU A 364 3.95 10.34 10.17
N PRO A 365 4.18 9.75 11.35
CA PRO A 365 4.64 10.49 12.51
C PRO A 365 5.98 11.20 12.27
N ILE A 366 6.93 10.52 11.64
CA ILE A 366 8.26 11.07 11.31
C ILE A 366 8.13 12.19 10.27
N ILE A 367 7.32 11.96 9.22
CA ILE A 367 7.03 12.96 8.19
C ILE A 367 6.44 14.22 8.84
N ASN A 368 5.40 14.07 9.63
CA ASN A 368 4.75 15.19 10.32
C ASN A 368 5.70 15.93 11.28
N GLN A 369 6.55 15.20 11.98
CA GLN A 369 7.57 15.77 12.85
C GLN A 369 8.59 16.60 12.05
N LEU A 370 9.09 16.08 10.93
CA LEU A 370 10.05 16.77 10.08
C LEU A 370 9.44 18.02 9.45
N ILE A 371 8.22 17.94 8.91
CA ILE A 371 7.53 19.10 8.36
C ILE A 371 7.44 20.21 9.40
N ASN A 372 6.94 19.90 10.58
CA ASN A 372 6.80 20.89 11.65
C ASN A 372 8.15 21.43 12.15
N LYS A 373 9.20 20.60 12.15
CA LYS A 373 10.56 21.02 12.47
C LYS A 373 11.06 22.06 11.46
N TYR A 374 10.90 21.79 10.16
CA TYR A 374 11.33 22.74 9.12
C TYR A 374 10.48 24.01 9.10
N LEU A 375 9.18 23.91 9.32
CA LEU A 375 8.30 25.08 9.47
C LEU A 375 8.73 25.96 10.64
N ALA A 376 9.01 25.36 11.78
CA ALA A 376 9.50 26.08 12.96
C ALA A 376 10.88 26.73 12.72
N SER A 377 11.76 26.10 11.93
CA SER A 377 13.06 26.64 11.57
C SER A 377 12.96 27.87 10.62
N MET A 378 11.81 28.04 9.97
CA MET A 378 11.47 29.22 9.13
C MET A 378 10.57 30.21 9.87
N ASP A 379 10.53 30.18 11.18
CA ASP A 379 9.68 31.00 12.06
C ASP A 379 8.18 30.94 11.73
N PHE A 380 7.76 29.78 11.17
CA PHE A 380 6.37 29.54 10.80
C PHE A 380 5.75 28.50 11.73
N PHE A 381 5.15 28.98 12.82
CA PHE A 381 4.67 28.15 13.91
C PHE A 381 3.22 27.74 13.71
N VAL A 382 3.00 26.76 12.88
CA VAL A 382 1.74 26.04 12.68
C VAL A 382 1.92 24.59 13.03
N ASN A 383 0.82 23.90 13.29
CA ASN A 383 0.81 22.44 13.43
C ASN A 383 0.29 21.84 12.13
N PHE A 384 1.20 21.41 11.28
CA PHE A 384 0.91 20.73 10.02
C PHE A 384 0.82 19.24 10.25
N LYS A 385 -0.24 18.61 9.75
CA LYS A 385 -0.46 17.18 9.86
C LYS A 385 -0.97 16.63 8.54
N LEU A 386 -0.28 15.62 8.00
CA LEU A 386 -0.78 14.75 6.95
C LEU A 386 -1.39 13.50 7.56
N ASP A 387 -2.52 13.07 7.04
CA ASP A 387 -3.15 11.81 7.38
C ASP A 387 -2.72 10.66 6.44
N GLY A 388 -3.28 9.46 6.62
CA GLY A 388 -2.98 8.28 5.81
C GLY A 388 -3.46 8.36 4.35
N GLU A 389 -4.28 9.35 4.03
CA GLU A 389 -4.75 9.65 2.68
C GLU A 389 -4.03 10.87 2.08
N PHE A 390 -3.01 11.37 2.77
CA PHE A 390 -2.24 12.57 2.41
C PHE A 390 -3.07 13.84 2.33
N LYS A 391 -4.14 13.90 3.11
CA LYS A 391 -4.91 15.11 3.33
C LYS A 391 -4.26 15.89 4.47
N GLU A 392 -4.08 17.18 4.25
CA GLU A 392 -3.52 18.07 5.26
C GLU A 392 -4.57 18.57 6.24
N THR A 393 -4.13 18.78 7.45
CA THR A 393 -4.80 19.60 8.48
C THR A 393 -3.75 20.51 9.07
N ILE A 394 -3.93 21.82 8.92
CA ILE A 394 -3.00 22.83 9.42
C ILE A 394 -3.72 23.62 10.52
N ARG A 395 -3.13 23.66 11.71
CA ARG A 395 -3.71 24.39 12.85
C ARG A 395 -2.79 25.52 13.27
N SER A 396 -3.36 26.70 13.42
CA SER A 396 -2.67 27.85 14.01
C SER A 396 -2.50 27.69 15.53
N ARG A 397 -1.75 28.57 16.15
CA ARG A 397 -1.63 28.66 17.61
C ARG A 397 -2.98 28.89 18.31
N TYR A 398 -3.94 29.50 17.63
CA TYR A 398 -5.29 29.79 18.13
C TYR A 398 -6.29 28.68 17.84
N ARG A 399 -5.85 27.52 17.33
CA ARG A 399 -6.65 26.30 17.03
C ARG A 399 -7.57 26.38 15.81
N ASP A 400 -7.50 27.42 15.01
CA ASP A 400 -8.24 27.46 13.75
C ASP A 400 -7.65 26.46 12.79
N GLU A 401 -8.50 25.75 12.08
CA GLU A 401 -8.10 24.80 11.04
C GLU A 401 -8.09 25.47 9.68
N PHE A 402 -7.00 25.36 8.99
CA PHE A 402 -6.78 25.89 7.66
C PHE A 402 -6.45 24.75 6.69
N THR A 403 -6.74 25.00 5.43
CA THR A 403 -6.22 24.20 4.32
C THR A 403 -5.04 24.94 3.67
N TYR A 404 -4.21 24.23 2.92
CA TYR A 404 -3.08 24.84 2.22
C TYR A 404 -3.51 26.05 1.35
N ALA A 405 -4.70 25.95 0.71
CA ALA A 405 -5.22 27.05 -0.12
C ALA A 405 -5.50 28.36 0.62
N SER A 406 -5.66 28.32 1.94
CA SER A 406 -6.00 29.49 2.77
C SER A 406 -4.78 30.36 3.10
N PHE A 407 -3.57 29.91 2.79
CA PHE A 407 -2.33 30.63 3.11
C PHE A 407 -1.89 31.60 2.00
N SER A 408 -1.21 32.66 2.40
CA SER A 408 -0.54 33.58 1.49
C SER A 408 0.56 32.87 0.69
N GLU A 409 0.99 33.43 -0.42
CA GLU A 409 2.04 32.82 -1.26
C GLU A 409 3.36 32.64 -0.51
N GLY A 410 3.74 33.59 0.38
CA GLY A 410 4.92 33.43 1.23
C GLY A 410 4.81 32.30 2.24
N GLU A 411 3.64 32.11 2.86
CA GLU A 411 3.38 30.99 3.76
C GLU A 411 3.31 29.65 3.02
N LYS A 412 2.67 29.60 1.86
CA LYS A 412 2.69 28.45 0.96
C LYS A 412 4.11 28.06 0.58
N MET A 413 4.97 29.06 0.29
CA MET A 413 6.37 28.79 -0.04
C MET A 413 7.10 28.14 1.15
N ARG A 414 6.89 28.62 2.38
CA ARG A 414 7.46 27.99 3.59
C ARG A 414 6.98 26.56 3.76
N ILE A 415 5.69 26.29 3.50
CA ILE A 415 5.13 24.92 3.53
C ILE A 415 5.79 24.06 2.43
N ASN A 416 5.93 24.56 1.21
CA ASN A 416 6.54 23.81 0.10
C ASN A 416 8.01 23.50 0.37
N LEU A 417 8.76 24.44 0.95
CA LEU A 417 10.13 24.23 1.39
C LEU A 417 10.22 23.17 2.50
N ALA A 418 9.35 23.25 3.50
CA ALA A 418 9.31 22.26 4.57
C ALA A 418 9.01 20.86 4.04
N LEU A 419 8.09 20.74 3.07
CA LEU A 419 7.78 19.49 2.39
C LEU A 419 8.99 19.00 1.58
N LEU A 420 9.62 19.84 0.76
CA LEU A 420 10.81 19.50 -0.02
C LEU A 420 11.92 18.91 0.88
N PHE A 421 12.28 19.61 1.95
CA PHE A 421 13.31 19.15 2.86
C PHE A 421 12.89 17.87 3.60
N THR A 422 11.61 17.73 3.94
CA THR A 422 11.08 16.51 4.53
C THR A 422 11.23 15.35 3.56
N TRP A 423 10.85 15.51 2.31
CA TRP A 423 10.97 14.46 1.30
C TRP A 423 12.43 14.06 1.05
N ARG A 424 13.34 15.04 1.00
CA ARG A 424 14.79 14.76 0.91
C ARG A 424 15.30 13.99 2.13
N ALA A 425 14.92 14.40 3.33
CA ALA A 425 15.32 13.73 4.57
C ALA A 425 14.83 12.29 4.62
N ILE A 426 13.57 12.06 4.27
CA ILE A 426 12.99 10.70 4.23
C ILE A 426 13.66 9.85 3.13
N ALA A 427 13.87 10.40 1.94
CA ALA A 427 14.55 9.71 0.85
C ALA A 427 15.98 9.30 1.25
N LYS A 428 16.71 10.18 1.91
CA LYS A 428 18.06 9.89 2.45
C LYS A 428 18.02 8.82 3.54
N MET A 429 17.07 8.89 4.47
CA MET A 429 16.87 7.88 5.52
C MET A 429 16.56 6.50 4.94
N LYS A 430 15.81 6.43 3.86
CA LYS A 430 15.44 5.20 3.17
C LYS A 430 16.51 4.71 2.19
N ASN A 431 17.51 5.53 1.92
CA ASN A 431 18.51 5.29 0.88
C ASN A 431 17.86 4.97 -0.49
N SER A 432 16.72 5.60 -0.75
CA SER A 432 15.91 5.37 -1.95
C SER A 432 16.30 6.32 -3.09
N ILE A 433 15.79 7.54 -3.04
CA ILE A 433 16.06 8.60 -4.02
C ILE A 433 17.13 9.53 -3.41
N SER A 434 18.37 9.08 -3.36
CA SER A 434 19.48 9.89 -2.83
C SER A 434 20.13 10.69 -3.96
N CYS A 435 19.62 11.91 -4.20
CA CYS A 435 20.21 12.86 -5.14
C CYS A 435 20.86 13.99 -4.36
N ASN A 436 22.14 14.26 -4.62
CA ASN A 436 22.85 15.39 -4.03
C ASN A 436 22.69 16.71 -4.82
N LEU A 437 21.71 16.78 -5.71
CA LEU A 437 21.33 17.97 -6.45
C LEU A 437 20.11 18.63 -5.84
N LEU A 438 20.13 19.96 -5.68
CA LEU A 438 18.98 20.77 -5.31
C LEU A 438 18.95 22.02 -6.21
N MET A 439 17.84 22.23 -6.89
CA MET A 439 17.59 23.38 -7.77
C MET A 439 16.47 24.24 -7.18
N LEU A 440 16.75 25.49 -6.98
CA LEU A 440 15.84 26.47 -6.38
C LEU A 440 15.68 27.62 -7.35
N ASP A 441 14.54 27.70 -8.01
CA ASP A 441 14.30 28.63 -9.11
C ASP A 441 13.31 29.72 -8.69
N GLU A 442 13.77 30.98 -8.71
CA GLU A 442 13.00 32.21 -8.39
C GLU A 442 12.32 32.23 -6.99
N ILE A 443 12.76 31.37 -6.06
CA ILE A 443 12.16 31.28 -4.73
C ILE A 443 12.30 32.59 -3.95
N PHE A 444 13.40 33.28 -4.13
CA PHE A 444 13.71 34.51 -3.43
C PHE A 444 13.08 35.75 -4.10
N ASP A 445 12.53 35.60 -5.31
CA ASP A 445 12.16 36.75 -6.11
C ASP A 445 10.78 37.33 -5.78
N SER A 446 9.85 36.46 -5.36
CA SER A 446 8.46 36.89 -5.16
C SER A 446 7.85 36.46 -3.82
N SER A 447 8.33 35.38 -3.20
CA SER A 447 7.55 34.65 -2.17
C SER A 447 8.14 34.73 -0.77
N LEU A 448 9.42 35.08 -0.60
CA LEU A 448 10.06 35.17 0.71
C LEU A 448 10.42 36.63 1.03
N ASP A 449 10.10 37.07 2.25
CA ASP A 449 10.56 38.31 2.84
C ASP A 449 12.06 38.21 3.27
N GLY A 450 12.65 39.32 3.68
CA GLY A 450 14.05 39.33 4.07
C GLY A 450 14.39 38.36 5.20
N GLN A 451 13.53 38.28 6.22
CA GLN A 451 13.72 37.36 7.34
C GLN A 451 13.51 35.90 6.93
N GLY A 452 12.47 35.61 6.14
CA GLY A 452 12.25 34.28 5.57
C GLY A 452 13.41 33.80 4.69
N THR A 453 14.06 34.72 3.97
CA THR A 453 15.28 34.46 3.21
C THR A 453 16.44 34.04 4.12
N ASP A 454 16.66 34.77 5.22
CA ASP A 454 17.72 34.47 6.18
C ASP A 454 17.51 33.12 6.87
N ASP A 455 16.30 32.81 7.29
CA ASP A 455 15.98 31.56 7.94
C ASP A 455 16.12 30.38 6.97
N PHE A 456 15.72 30.56 5.73
CA PHE A 456 15.90 29.57 4.70
C PHE A 456 17.40 29.31 4.39
N LEU A 457 18.23 30.35 4.30
CA LEU A 457 19.66 30.21 4.11
C LEU A 457 20.32 29.45 5.27
N LYS A 458 19.84 29.61 6.51
CA LYS A 458 20.30 28.81 7.64
C LYS A 458 20.04 27.32 7.42
N ILE A 459 18.87 26.96 6.87
CA ILE A 459 18.56 25.56 6.56
C ILE A 459 19.49 25.04 5.45
N LEU A 460 19.69 25.81 4.37
CA LEU A 460 20.60 25.40 3.29
C LEU A 460 22.02 25.14 3.80
N ASN A 461 22.52 25.95 4.72
CA ASN A 461 23.85 25.76 5.33
C ASN A 461 23.96 24.50 6.19
N THR A 462 22.83 23.86 6.55
CA THR A 462 22.84 22.55 7.25
C THR A 462 22.93 21.36 6.29
N LEU A 463 22.79 21.60 4.98
CA LEU A 463 22.85 20.57 3.97
C LEU A 463 24.32 20.31 3.59
N GLU A 464 24.89 19.25 4.15
CA GLU A 464 26.25 18.84 3.84
C GLU A 464 26.31 17.97 2.58
N ASN A 465 27.32 18.18 1.73
CA ASN A 465 27.57 17.42 0.49
C ASN A 465 26.46 17.49 -0.56
N GLU A 466 25.76 18.61 -0.64
CA GLU A 466 24.72 18.87 -1.63
C GLU A 466 25.20 19.90 -2.67
N ASN A 467 24.89 19.65 -3.95
CA ASN A 467 25.08 20.64 -5.02
C ASN A 467 23.80 21.47 -5.13
N ILE A 468 23.86 22.70 -4.65
CA ILE A 468 22.71 23.60 -4.59
C ILE A 468 22.85 24.67 -5.66
N PHE A 469 21.91 24.72 -6.60
CA PHE A 469 21.77 25.74 -7.61
C PHE A 469 20.59 26.64 -7.25
N ILE A 470 20.87 27.94 -7.18
CA ILE A 470 19.85 28.94 -6.88
C ILE A 470 19.79 29.88 -8.07
N ILE A 471 18.61 30.01 -8.66
CA ILE A 471 18.33 30.92 -9.76
C ILE A 471 17.49 32.07 -9.21
N SER A 472 17.91 33.29 -9.42
CA SER A 472 17.22 34.48 -8.93
C SER A 472 17.51 35.70 -9.78
N HIS A 473 16.52 36.57 -9.88
CA HIS A 473 16.68 37.90 -10.51
C HIS A 473 17.10 39.01 -9.53
N LYS A 474 17.04 38.75 -8.21
CA LYS A 474 17.42 39.69 -7.13
C LYS A 474 18.91 39.60 -6.82
N THR A 475 19.74 40.00 -7.75
CA THR A 475 21.20 39.94 -7.64
C THR A 475 21.74 40.68 -6.40
N ASP A 476 21.19 41.83 -6.07
CA ASP A 476 21.71 42.71 -5.01
C ASP A 476 21.46 42.19 -3.58
N MET A 477 20.50 41.33 -3.42
CA MET A 477 20.15 40.76 -2.09
C MET A 477 20.81 39.40 -1.80
N ILE A 478 21.22 38.69 -2.83
CA ILE A 478 21.57 37.28 -2.74
C ILE A 478 23.02 37.00 -3.11
N ALA A 479 23.61 37.75 -4.07
CA ALA A 479 24.95 37.47 -4.60
C ALA A 479 26.03 37.45 -3.52
N ASP A 480 26.02 38.39 -2.57
CA ASP A 480 27.01 38.50 -1.50
C ASP A 480 26.97 37.35 -0.47
N ARG A 481 25.92 36.52 -0.51
CA ARG A 481 25.70 35.43 0.43
C ARG A 481 26.19 34.07 -0.06
N PHE A 482 26.63 33.99 -1.32
CA PHE A 482 27.12 32.77 -1.96
C PHE A 482 28.56 32.90 -2.44
N LYS A 483 29.32 31.79 -2.29
CA LYS A 483 30.74 31.78 -2.71
C LYS A 483 30.92 31.80 -4.23
N ASN A 484 29.99 31.15 -4.95
CA ASN A 484 30.04 31.00 -6.40
C ASN A 484 28.79 31.64 -6.98
N VAL A 485 28.97 32.63 -7.81
CA VAL A 485 27.89 33.33 -8.51
C VAL A 485 28.19 33.33 -10.00
N ILE A 486 27.22 32.91 -10.80
CA ILE A 486 27.28 32.98 -12.27
C ILE A 486 26.24 34.00 -12.71
N LYS A 487 26.69 35.11 -13.26
CA LYS A 487 25.81 36.18 -13.72
C LYS A 487 25.52 36.01 -15.21
N TYR A 488 24.25 36.09 -15.57
CA TYR A 488 23.79 36.04 -16.95
C TYR A 488 23.22 37.42 -17.35
N GLU A 489 23.66 37.96 -18.47
CA GLU A 489 23.11 39.21 -19.02
C GLU A 489 22.59 38.99 -20.43
N LYS A 490 21.47 39.64 -20.74
CA LYS A 490 20.92 39.65 -22.10
C LYS A 490 21.59 40.74 -22.93
N VAL A 491 22.36 40.31 -23.92
CA VAL A 491 23.01 41.22 -24.89
C VAL A 491 22.32 41.04 -26.24
N GLY A 492 21.42 41.98 -26.58
CA GLY A 492 20.58 41.88 -27.77
C GLY A 492 19.58 40.71 -27.67
N ASN A 493 19.69 39.76 -28.60
CA ASN A 493 18.82 38.56 -28.62
C ASN A 493 19.43 37.31 -27.95
N PHE A 494 20.60 37.41 -27.34
CA PHE A 494 21.33 36.30 -26.74
C PHE A 494 21.64 36.57 -25.28
N THR A 495 21.62 35.51 -24.49
CA THR A 495 22.08 35.57 -23.10
C THR A 495 23.55 35.15 -23.06
N LYS A 496 24.36 35.88 -22.33
CA LYS A 496 25.79 35.60 -22.13
C LYS A 496 26.09 35.53 -20.64
N VAL A 497 27.08 34.72 -20.30
CA VAL A 497 27.68 34.71 -18.96
C VAL A 497 28.56 35.98 -18.88
N VAL A 498 28.39 36.69 -17.78
CA VAL A 498 29.23 37.86 -17.44
C VAL A 498 30.00 37.48 -16.19
N GLU A 499 31.32 37.66 -16.19
CA GLU A 499 32.17 37.38 -15.03
C GLU A 499 31.87 38.29 -13.84
#